data_d7456f4c3f73c87bc841153a5de4f63f
#
_entry.id   d7456f4c3f73c87bc841153a5de4f63f
#
_cell.length_a   1.000
_cell.length_b   1.000
_cell.length_c   1.000
_cell.angle_alpha   90.00
_cell.angle_beta   90.00
_cell.angle_gamma   90.00
#
_symmetry.space_group_name_H-M   'P 1'
#
loop_
_entity.id
_entity.type
_entity.pdbx_description
1 polymer ?
#
loop_
_entity_poly.entity_id
_entity_poly.type
_entity_poly.pdbx_seq_one_letter_code
_entity_poly.pdbx_strand_id
1 'polypeptide(L)'
;PRCNFKKKDCIFTRACYVLSTETTYGEASVSDIQITYFEELKRKLIHLSSLWMVFAVVLIPNRWITAGLFAFLLAGTLLWEHAYACRRPVLTPLYGFFFGRMLRKEPEPGAWIVSGGSYVLMAALLVTVLYAPLAAGGALAVMLTGDAAAALIGRRFGRHRAPNNKSWEGVAAFLLVGGGVLALYLASVGAPPRLFLAGAAAIIPACAAELFEKQLHIDDNFSIPVIIGFGLQLGLWTQNA
;
A
#
# COMPACT_ATOMS: atom_id res chain seq x y z
N PRO A 1 27.57 -24.98 -22.82
CA PRO A 1 28.58 -24.03 -22.47
C PRO A 1 28.22 -23.35 -21.14
N ARG A 2 29.07 -23.54 -20.15
CA ARG A 2 28.88 -23.00 -18.79
C ARG A 2 29.24 -21.52 -18.82
N CYS A 3 28.26 -20.62 -18.64
CA CYS A 3 28.53 -19.21 -18.40
C CYS A 3 28.97 -19.03 -16.94
N ASN A 4 30.24 -18.70 -16.78
CA ASN A 4 30.88 -18.37 -15.52
C ASN A 4 30.62 -16.87 -15.23
N PHE A 5 29.57 -16.53 -14.46
CA PHE A 5 29.26 -15.14 -14.09
C PHE A 5 30.13 -14.72 -12.91
N LYS A 6 31.08 -13.82 -13.14
CA LYS A 6 31.90 -13.17 -12.13
C LYS A 6 31.05 -12.16 -11.33
N LYS A 7 31.19 -12.20 -10.04
CA LYS A 7 30.45 -11.62 -8.90
C LYS A 7 30.48 -10.09 -8.76
N LYS A 8 30.78 -9.28 -9.79
CA LYS A 8 31.03 -7.82 -9.62
C LYS A 8 30.06 -6.87 -10.35
N ASP A 9 29.13 -7.32 -11.18
CA ASP A 9 28.41 -6.43 -12.10
C ASP A 9 26.90 -6.30 -11.83
N CYS A 10 26.45 -6.35 -10.58
CA CYS A 10 25.02 -6.25 -10.25
C CYS A 10 24.43 -4.83 -10.34
N ILE A 11 25.23 -3.79 -10.55
CA ILE A 11 24.77 -2.38 -10.54
C ILE A 11 24.71 -1.72 -11.91
N PHE A 12 25.44 -2.22 -12.93
CA PHE A 12 25.62 -1.45 -14.18
C PHE A 12 25.03 -2.07 -15.47
N THR A 13 24.49 -3.27 -15.47
CA THR A 13 24.07 -3.97 -16.70
C THR A 13 22.62 -3.74 -17.12
N ARG A 14 21.89 -2.84 -16.50
CA ARG A 14 20.46 -2.63 -16.77
C ARG A 14 20.13 -1.66 -17.92
N ALA A 15 21.10 -0.93 -18.43
CA ALA A 15 20.87 0.03 -19.54
C ALA A 15 20.89 -0.61 -20.94
N CYS A 16 21.51 -1.79 -21.11
CA CYS A 16 21.64 -2.45 -22.43
C CYS A 16 20.58 -3.48 -22.76
N TYR A 17 19.80 -3.95 -21.77
CA TYR A 17 18.82 -5.05 -22.01
C TYR A 17 17.43 -4.58 -22.42
N VAL A 18 17.12 -3.29 -22.27
CA VAL A 18 15.80 -2.70 -22.60
C VAL A 18 15.64 -2.39 -24.10
N LEU A 19 16.72 -2.38 -24.87
CA LEU A 19 16.68 -2.00 -26.30
C LEU A 19 16.74 -3.15 -27.31
N SER A 20 16.75 -4.40 -26.89
CA SER A 20 16.92 -5.55 -27.84
C SER A 20 15.87 -6.64 -27.82
N THR A 21 14.72 -6.46 -27.15
CA THR A 21 13.63 -7.46 -27.19
C THR A 21 12.27 -6.86 -27.51
N GLU A 22 12.20 -6.06 -28.59
CA GLU A 22 10.97 -5.93 -29.37
C GLU A 22 11.06 -6.92 -30.52
N THR A 23 10.69 -8.17 -30.30
CA THR A 23 10.10 -9.04 -31.34
C THR A 23 9.65 -10.35 -30.71
N THR A 24 8.36 -10.62 -30.86
CA THR A 24 7.74 -11.97 -30.87
C THR A 24 7.70 -12.71 -29.52
N TYR A 25 6.73 -12.38 -28.67
CA TYR A 25 6.07 -13.41 -27.86
C TYR A 25 4.55 -13.27 -28.02
N GLY A 26 3.98 -14.36 -28.59
CA GLY A 26 2.54 -14.54 -28.68
C GLY A 26 1.87 -14.42 -27.30
N GLU A 27 0.64 -14.01 -27.31
CA GLU A 27 -0.28 -13.92 -26.17
C GLU A 27 -0.39 -15.28 -25.45
N ALA A 28 0.56 -15.57 -24.56
CA ALA A 28 0.35 -16.52 -23.50
C ALA A 28 -0.48 -15.78 -22.45
N SER A 29 -1.76 -16.13 -22.34
CA SER A 29 -2.62 -15.71 -21.25
C SER A 29 -1.92 -15.99 -19.93
N VAL A 30 -1.34 -14.96 -19.32
CA VAL A 30 -0.86 -15.01 -17.95
C VAL A 30 -2.12 -15.17 -17.11
N SER A 31 -2.47 -16.43 -16.79
CA SER A 31 -3.48 -16.71 -15.78
C SER A 31 -3.00 -16.00 -14.52
N ASP A 32 -3.66 -14.90 -14.17
CA ASP A 32 -3.52 -14.27 -12.86
C ASP A 32 -3.66 -15.40 -11.83
N ILE A 33 -2.57 -15.78 -11.16
CA ILE A 33 -2.60 -16.76 -10.09
C ILE A 33 -3.54 -16.16 -9.04
N GLN A 34 -4.78 -16.63 -9.01
CA GLN A 34 -5.76 -16.16 -8.06
C GLN A 34 -5.31 -16.66 -6.69
N ILE A 35 -4.73 -15.74 -5.90
CA ILE A 35 -4.42 -15.97 -4.49
C ILE A 35 -5.69 -16.48 -3.81
N THR A 36 -5.60 -17.56 -3.03
CA THR A 36 -6.74 -18.12 -2.31
C THR A 36 -7.32 -17.09 -1.33
N TYR A 37 -8.63 -17.21 -1.00
CA TYR A 37 -9.26 -16.32 0.00
C TYR A 37 -8.50 -16.30 1.33
N PHE A 38 -7.96 -17.45 1.74
CA PHE A 38 -7.23 -17.58 3.00
C PHE A 38 -5.86 -16.86 2.97
N GLU A 39 -5.18 -16.87 1.86
CA GLU A 39 -3.93 -16.12 1.67
C GLU A 39 -4.20 -14.61 1.67
N GLU A 40 -5.30 -14.19 1.03
CA GLU A 40 -5.73 -12.80 1.08
C GLU A 40 -6.11 -12.37 2.50
N LEU A 41 -6.82 -13.21 3.24
CA LEU A 41 -7.15 -12.95 4.64
C LEU A 41 -5.89 -12.76 5.49
N LYS A 42 -4.88 -13.63 5.34
CA LYS A 42 -3.60 -13.49 6.04
C LYS A 42 -2.90 -12.17 5.67
N ARG A 43 -2.88 -11.84 4.37
CA ARG A 43 -2.30 -10.58 3.88
C ARG A 43 -2.99 -9.38 4.52
N LYS A 44 -4.32 -9.37 4.58
CA LYS A 44 -5.09 -8.28 5.17
C LYS A 44 -5.01 -8.23 6.69
N LEU A 45 -4.83 -9.36 7.38
CA LEU A 45 -4.55 -9.37 8.81
C LEU A 45 -3.19 -8.72 9.14
N ILE A 46 -2.15 -9.02 8.36
CA ILE A 46 -0.85 -8.34 8.52
C ILE A 46 -0.99 -6.85 8.20
N HIS A 47 -1.73 -6.49 7.16
CA HIS A 47 -2.02 -5.10 6.82
C HIS A 47 -2.75 -4.38 7.97
N LEU A 48 -3.79 -4.97 8.54
CA LEU A 48 -4.50 -4.45 9.70
C LEU A 48 -3.62 -4.38 10.96
N SER A 49 -2.65 -5.27 11.13
CA SER A 49 -1.71 -5.18 12.24
C SER A 49 -0.90 -3.88 12.20
N SER A 50 -0.77 -3.25 11.02
CA SER A 50 -0.12 -1.95 10.86
C SER A 50 -0.91 -0.77 11.44
N LEU A 51 -2.11 -0.97 12.01
CA LEU A 51 -2.88 0.07 12.71
C LEU A 51 -2.10 0.73 13.86
N TRP A 52 -1.07 0.07 14.40
CA TRP A 52 -0.18 0.73 15.37
C TRP A 52 0.46 2.02 14.82
N MET A 53 0.62 2.13 13.47
CA MET A 53 1.16 3.35 12.84
C MET A 53 0.26 4.57 13.07
N VAL A 54 -1.07 4.36 13.11
CA VAL A 54 -2.05 5.42 13.43
C VAL A 54 -1.78 5.95 14.84
N PHE A 55 -1.61 5.02 15.80
CA PHE A 55 -1.30 5.40 17.18
C PHE A 55 0.06 6.09 17.28
N ALA A 56 1.07 5.61 16.55
CA ALA A 56 2.39 6.25 16.54
C ALA A 56 2.31 7.69 16.02
N VAL A 57 1.55 7.95 14.94
CA VAL A 57 1.38 9.30 14.37
C VAL A 57 0.65 10.24 15.33
N VAL A 58 -0.35 9.73 16.06
CA VAL A 58 -1.22 10.57 16.92
C VAL A 58 -0.62 10.77 18.30
N LEU A 59 0.02 9.73 18.88
CA LEU A 59 0.48 9.75 20.27
C LEU A 59 1.91 10.26 20.44
N ILE A 60 2.76 10.17 19.42
CA ILE A 60 4.13 10.68 19.50
C ILE A 60 4.10 12.19 19.17
N PRO A 61 4.41 13.08 20.15
CA PRO A 61 4.27 14.52 19.98
C PRO A 61 5.16 15.10 18.87
N ASN A 62 6.34 14.51 18.67
CA ASN A 62 7.27 14.98 17.66
C ASN A 62 7.16 14.13 16.38
N ARG A 63 6.52 14.68 15.35
CA ARG A 63 6.33 14.01 14.05
C ARG A 63 7.64 13.57 13.39
N TRP A 64 8.76 14.23 13.67
CA TRP A 64 10.05 13.85 13.08
C TRP A 64 10.61 12.57 13.67
N ILE A 65 10.29 12.27 14.95
CA ILE A 65 10.62 10.98 15.56
C ILE A 65 9.81 9.87 14.87
N THR A 66 8.51 10.08 14.66
CA THR A 66 7.64 9.12 13.96
C THR A 66 8.07 8.95 12.50
N ALA A 67 8.39 10.03 11.81
CA ALA A 67 8.92 9.98 10.45
C ALA A 67 10.26 9.23 10.39
N GLY A 68 11.17 9.47 11.33
CA GLY A 68 12.42 8.74 11.46
C GLY A 68 12.23 7.24 11.70
N LEU A 69 11.25 6.86 12.53
CA LEU A 69 10.87 5.48 12.75
C LEU A 69 10.38 4.83 11.45
N PHE A 70 9.47 5.48 10.72
CA PHE A 70 8.95 4.93 9.46
C PHE A 70 10.04 4.89 8.37
N ALA A 71 10.92 5.88 8.31
CA ALA A 71 12.07 5.86 7.40
C ALA A 71 13.03 4.70 7.72
N PHE A 72 13.31 4.45 8.99
CA PHE A 72 14.15 3.34 9.43
C PHE A 72 13.52 1.98 9.06
N LEU A 73 12.23 1.79 9.33
CA LEU A 73 11.51 0.57 8.98
C LEU A 73 11.43 0.38 7.47
N LEU A 74 11.18 1.45 6.71
CA LEU A 74 11.15 1.42 5.25
C LEU A 74 12.51 1.03 4.69
N ALA A 75 13.59 1.63 5.17
CA ALA A 75 14.95 1.26 4.76
C ALA A 75 15.25 -0.21 5.04
N GLY A 76 14.86 -0.72 6.21
CA GLY A 76 15.00 -2.12 6.58
C GLY A 76 14.23 -3.08 5.66
N THR A 77 12.96 -2.76 5.35
CA THR A 77 12.14 -3.58 4.44
C THR A 77 12.69 -3.56 3.03
N LEU A 78 13.07 -2.39 2.49
CA LEU A 78 13.65 -2.27 1.16
C LEU A 78 15.00 -3.00 1.03
N LEU A 79 15.85 -2.94 2.06
CA LEU A 79 17.09 -3.71 2.10
C LEU A 79 16.83 -5.21 2.13
N TRP A 80 15.82 -5.66 2.86
CA TRP A 80 15.43 -7.07 2.92
C TRP A 80 14.85 -7.55 1.59
N GLU A 81 13.97 -6.78 0.97
CA GLU A 81 13.43 -7.05 -0.38
C GLU A 81 14.53 -7.10 -1.44
N HIS A 82 15.48 -6.17 -1.38
CA HIS A 82 16.65 -6.18 -2.25
C HIS A 82 17.53 -7.43 -2.03
N ALA A 83 17.77 -7.81 -0.77
CA ALA A 83 18.52 -9.02 -0.43
C ALA A 83 17.83 -10.30 -0.93
N TYR A 84 16.48 -10.33 -0.86
CA TYR A 84 15.67 -11.40 -1.42
C TYR A 84 15.79 -11.47 -2.95
N ALA A 85 15.67 -10.34 -3.64
CA ALA A 85 15.85 -10.25 -5.09
C ALA A 85 17.26 -10.70 -5.55
N CYS A 86 18.28 -10.37 -4.75
CA CYS A 86 19.68 -10.81 -4.98
C CYS A 86 19.97 -12.24 -4.51
N ARG A 87 18.96 -13.00 -4.06
CA ARG A 87 19.07 -14.38 -3.56
C ARG A 87 20.18 -14.57 -2.51
N ARG A 88 20.27 -13.66 -1.54
CA ARG A 88 21.24 -13.79 -0.45
C ARG A 88 20.96 -15.03 0.40
N PRO A 89 21.99 -15.89 0.68
CA PRO A 89 21.78 -17.25 1.18
C PRO A 89 21.08 -17.33 2.55
N VAL A 90 21.23 -16.31 3.41
CA VAL A 90 20.61 -16.27 4.74
C VAL A 90 19.26 -15.55 4.72
N LEU A 91 19.13 -14.43 4.00
CA LEU A 91 17.96 -13.57 4.03
C LEU A 91 16.84 -14.05 3.12
N THR A 92 17.17 -14.76 2.02
CA THR A 92 16.19 -15.29 1.08
C THR A 92 15.25 -16.33 1.70
N PRO A 93 15.71 -17.37 2.40
CA PRO A 93 14.82 -18.36 3.00
C PRO A 93 13.98 -17.75 4.13
N LEU A 94 14.52 -16.80 4.89
CA LEU A 94 13.80 -16.12 5.95
C LEU A 94 12.66 -15.25 5.40
N TYR A 95 12.92 -14.46 4.37
CA TYR A 95 11.88 -13.67 3.68
C TYR A 95 10.82 -14.57 3.05
N GLY A 96 11.26 -15.63 2.36
CA GLY A 96 10.37 -16.61 1.74
C GLY A 96 9.46 -17.31 2.74
N PHE A 97 9.96 -17.64 3.94
CA PHE A 97 9.15 -18.24 5.00
C PHE A 97 8.03 -17.31 5.49
N PHE A 98 8.33 -16.04 5.74
CA PHE A 98 7.34 -15.09 6.26
C PHE A 98 6.44 -14.49 5.16
N PHE A 99 6.99 -14.16 4.01
CA PHE A 99 6.32 -13.34 2.99
C PHE A 99 6.22 -14.01 1.62
N GLY A 100 6.93 -15.11 1.35
CA GLY A 100 7.01 -15.72 0.02
C GLY A 100 5.65 -16.12 -0.56
N ARG A 101 4.74 -16.66 0.28
CA ARG A 101 3.38 -17.02 -0.13
C ARG A 101 2.44 -15.82 -0.34
N MET A 102 2.88 -14.62 0.04
CA MET A 102 2.11 -13.38 -0.07
C MET A 102 2.51 -12.54 -1.28
N LEU A 103 3.62 -12.89 -1.92
CA LEU A 103 4.03 -12.26 -3.16
C LEU A 103 3.07 -12.69 -4.28
N ARG A 104 2.47 -11.72 -4.96
CA ARG A 104 1.58 -11.96 -6.12
C ARG A 104 2.33 -12.61 -7.30
N LYS A 105 3.63 -12.40 -7.39
CA LYS A 105 4.53 -13.00 -8.39
C LYS A 105 5.88 -13.25 -7.72
N GLU A 106 6.47 -14.41 -7.97
CA GLU A 106 7.88 -14.59 -7.62
C GLU A 106 8.72 -13.65 -8.49
N PRO A 107 9.62 -12.87 -7.89
CA PRO A 107 10.49 -11.99 -8.66
C PRO A 107 11.41 -12.83 -9.54
N GLU A 108 11.53 -12.45 -10.81
CA GLU A 108 12.62 -12.99 -11.66
C GLU A 108 13.97 -12.68 -10.99
N PRO A 109 14.96 -13.57 -11.16
CA PRO A 109 16.28 -13.36 -10.57
C PRO A 109 16.85 -11.99 -10.95
N GLY A 110 17.07 -11.13 -9.96
CA GLY A 110 17.58 -9.78 -10.15
C GLY A 110 16.51 -8.69 -10.40
N ALA A 111 15.22 -9.04 -10.48
CA ALA A 111 14.14 -8.06 -10.54
C ALA A 111 13.76 -7.63 -9.10
N TRP A 112 13.91 -6.34 -8.81
CA TRP A 112 13.49 -5.78 -7.53
C TRP A 112 11.99 -5.51 -7.55
N ILE A 113 11.25 -6.19 -6.68
CA ILE A 113 9.81 -5.98 -6.48
C ILE A 113 9.60 -5.33 -5.12
N VAL A 114 8.98 -4.17 -5.12
CA VAL A 114 8.54 -3.48 -3.89
C VAL A 114 7.24 -4.12 -3.43
N SER A 115 7.19 -4.60 -2.19
CA SER A 115 5.99 -5.22 -1.61
C SER A 115 4.94 -4.18 -1.21
N GLY A 116 3.70 -4.62 -1.02
CA GLY A 116 2.64 -3.78 -0.46
C GLY A 116 2.98 -3.22 0.93
N GLY A 117 3.77 -3.94 1.74
CA GLY A 117 4.26 -3.45 3.04
C GLY A 117 5.19 -2.23 2.91
N SER A 118 6.06 -2.24 1.91
CA SER A 118 6.93 -1.09 1.62
C SER A 118 6.12 0.12 1.13
N TYR A 119 5.05 -0.09 0.34
CA TYR A 119 4.14 1.00 -0.05
C TYR A 119 3.40 1.58 1.16
N VAL A 120 2.95 0.75 2.10
CA VAL A 120 2.35 1.22 3.36
C VAL A 120 3.32 2.09 4.15
N LEU A 121 4.58 1.67 4.29
CA LEU A 121 5.60 2.44 5.01
C LEU A 121 5.99 3.73 4.28
N MET A 122 6.08 3.70 2.95
CA MET A 122 6.30 4.91 2.14
C MET A 122 5.17 5.92 2.33
N ALA A 123 3.93 5.45 2.27
CA ALA A 123 2.77 6.29 2.50
C ALA A 123 2.74 6.85 3.92
N ALA A 124 2.98 6.00 4.94
CA ALA A 124 3.03 6.42 6.34
C ALA A 124 4.10 7.50 6.57
N LEU A 125 5.29 7.32 6.02
CA LEU A 125 6.36 8.33 6.07
C LEU A 125 5.91 9.63 5.40
N LEU A 126 5.39 9.55 4.17
CA LEU A 126 5.01 10.72 3.39
C LEU A 126 3.90 11.53 4.08
N VAL A 127 2.80 10.86 4.52
CA VAL A 127 1.69 11.56 5.16
C VAL A 127 2.11 12.15 6.52
N THR A 128 3.01 11.49 7.26
CA THR A 128 3.55 12.00 8.53
C THR A 128 4.38 13.27 8.33
N VAL A 129 5.14 13.35 7.22
CA VAL A 129 5.95 14.53 6.90
C VAL A 129 5.12 15.68 6.36
N LEU A 130 4.13 15.38 5.49
CA LEU A 130 3.39 16.41 4.75
C LEU A 130 2.20 16.97 5.53
N TYR A 131 1.51 16.15 6.31
CA TYR A 131 0.23 16.51 6.91
C TYR A 131 0.32 16.67 8.43
N ALA A 132 -0.66 17.37 9.00
CA ALA A 132 -0.84 17.43 10.45
C ALA A 132 -1.12 16.02 11.01
N PRO A 133 -0.69 15.69 12.25
CA PRO A 133 -0.86 14.35 12.84
C PRO A 133 -2.30 13.84 12.78
N LEU A 134 -3.29 14.73 12.98
CA LEU A 134 -4.70 14.39 12.86
C LEU A 134 -5.06 13.92 11.44
N ALA A 135 -4.62 14.65 10.42
CA ALA A 135 -4.90 14.29 9.03
C ALA A 135 -4.17 13.02 8.60
N ALA A 136 -2.90 12.89 8.99
CA ALA A 136 -2.09 11.71 8.70
C ALA A 136 -2.64 10.44 9.38
N GLY A 137 -3.03 10.54 10.66
CA GLY A 137 -3.63 9.41 11.40
C GLY A 137 -4.95 8.95 10.80
N GLY A 138 -5.85 9.89 10.46
CA GLY A 138 -7.12 9.58 9.79
C GLY A 138 -6.92 8.94 8.42
N ALA A 139 -5.95 9.45 7.65
CA ALA A 139 -5.60 8.90 6.34
C ALA A 139 -5.11 7.45 6.40
N LEU A 140 -4.21 7.14 7.34
CA LEU A 140 -3.72 5.77 7.56
C LEU A 140 -4.82 4.86 8.09
N ALA A 141 -5.69 5.34 8.98
CA ALA A 141 -6.81 4.55 9.50
C ALA A 141 -7.76 4.11 8.38
N VAL A 142 -8.13 5.03 7.48
CA VAL A 142 -8.98 4.72 6.31
C VAL A 142 -8.30 3.74 5.38
N MET A 143 -7.05 3.96 5.01
CA MET A 143 -6.30 3.09 4.12
C MET A 143 -6.24 1.66 4.67
N LEU A 144 -5.80 1.50 5.93
CA LEU A 144 -5.61 0.18 6.52
C LEU A 144 -6.93 -0.61 6.68
N THR A 145 -8.03 0.07 7.01
CA THR A 145 -9.32 -0.59 7.26
C THR A 145 -10.20 -0.68 6.02
N GLY A 146 -10.27 0.39 5.24
CA GLY A 146 -11.11 0.47 4.04
C GLY A 146 -10.65 -0.48 2.95
N ASP A 147 -9.35 -0.50 2.64
CA ASP A 147 -8.77 -1.44 1.69
C ASP A 147 -8.88 -2.91 2.16
N ALA A 148 -8.70 -3.18 3.46
CA ALA A 148 -8.93 -4.53 3.98
C ALA A 148 -10.38 -4.98 3.82
N ALA A 149 -11.34 -4.10 4.13
CA ALA A 149 -12.76 -4.39 3.98
C ALA A 149 -13.14 -4.59 2.51
N ALA A 150 -12.67 -3.72 1.61
CA ALA A 150 -12.92 -3.83 0.18
C ALA A 150 -12.45 -5.18 -0.38
N ALA A 151 -11.22 -5.57 -0.04
CA ALA A 151 -10.64 -6.83 -0.52
C ALA A 151 -11.36 -8.06 0.04
N LEU A 152 -11.64 -8.11 1.34
CA LEU A 152 -12.25 -9.28 1.97
C LEU A 152 -13.73 -9.45 1.61
N ILE A 153 -14.50 -8.35 1.63
CA ILE A 153 -15.93 -8.36 1.28
C ILE A 153 -16.08 -8.56 -0.23
N GLY A 154 -15.27 -7.87 -1.02
CA GLY A 154 -15.30 -7.99 -2.47
C GLY A 154 -15.00 -9.41 -2.95
N ARG A 155 -14.05 -10.13 -2.32
CA ARG A 155 -13.76 -11.53 -2.66
C ARG A 155 -14.83 -12.51 -2.18
N ARG A 156 -15.40 -12.30 -0.98
CA ARG A 156 -16.35 -13.25 -0.41
C ARG A 156 -17.77 -13.07 -0.94
N PHE A 157 -18.21 -11.84 -1.15
CA PHE A 157 -19.58 -11.49 -1.47
C PHE A 157 -19.74 -10.78 -2.82
N GLY A 158 -18.64 -10.48 -3.54
CA GLY A 158 -18.65 -9.75 -4.80
C GLY A 158 -19.37 -10.55 -5.89
N ARG A 159 -20.56 -10.09 -6.25
CA ARG A 159 -21.39 -10.63 -7.35
C ARG A 159 -21.37 -9.73 -8.57
N HIS A 160 -21.32 -8.42 -8.36
CA HIS A 160 -21.33 -7.42 -9.42
C HIS A 160 -19.91 -6.96 -9.72
N ARG A 161 -19.45 -7.23 -10.94
CA ARG A 161 -18.09 -6.87 -11.36
C ARG A 161 -17.96 -5.37 -11.57
N ALA A 162 -16.93 -4.83 -11.00
CA ALA A 162 -16.44 -3.47 -11.16
C ALA A 162 -15.17 -3.47 -12.06
N PRO A 163 -14.67 -2.31 -12.50
CA PRO A 163 -13.41 -2.23 -13.22
C PRO A 163 -12.25 -2.95 -12.49
N ASN A 164 -11.23 -3.39 -13.26
CA ASN A 164 -10.03 -4.07 -12.74
C ASN A 164 -10.28 -5.39 -11.98
N ASN A 165 -11.36 -6.12 -12.33
CA ASN A 165 -11.76 -7.35 -11.63
C ASN A 165 -12.12 -7.16 -10.15
N LYS A 166 -12.33 -5.91 -9.72
CA LYS A 166 -12.88 -5.58 -8.39
C LYS A 166 -14.40 -5.85 -8.36
N SER A 167 -15.07 -5.57 -7.28
CA SER A 167 -16.52 -5.72 -7.16
C SER A 167 -17.16 -4.48 -6.55
N TRP A 168 -18.42 -4.19 -6.95
CA TRP A 168 -19.17 -3.07 -6.38
C TRP A 168 -19.47 -3.26 -4.89
N GLU A 169 -19.59 -4.51 -4.42
CA GLU A 169 -19.72 -4.82 -3.00
C GLU A 169 -18.43 -4.46 -2.23
N GLY A 170 -17.26 -4.65 -2.86
CA GLY A 170 -15.98 -4.20 -2.31
C GLY A 170 -15.90 -2.67 -2.23
N VAL A 171 -16.34 -1.98 -3.29
CA VAL A 171 -16.43 -0.51 -3.32
C VAL A 171 -17.34 0.01 -2.21
N ALA A 172 -18.51 -0.58 -2.04
CA ALA A 172 -19.44 -0.24 -0.95
C ALA A 172 -18.81 -0.50 0.43
N ALA A 173 -18.10 -1.62 0.58
CA ALA A 173 -17.39 -1.93 1.82
C ALA A 173 -16.28 -0.92 2.14
N PHE A 174 -15.51 -0.47 1.14
CA PHE A 174 -14.54 0.60 1.31
C PHE A 174 -15.20 1.88 1.85
N LEU A 175 -16.27 2.32 1.20
CA LEU A 175 -16.97 3.55 1.58
C LEU A 175 -17.59 3.45 2.99
N LEU A 176 -18.25 2.33 3.31
CA LEU A 176 -18.91 2.13 4.59
C LEU A 176 -17.90 1.96 5.74
N VAL A 177 -16.93 1.07 5.59
CA VAL A 177 -15.97 0.79 6.66
C VAL A 177 -14.94 1.92 6.76
N GLY A 178 -14.35 2.35 5.65
CA GLY A 178 -13.39 3.45 5.64
C GLY A 178 -14.03 4.77 6.10
N GLY A 179 -15.25 5.09 5.63
CA GLY A 179 -16.00 6.26 6.05
C GLY A 179 -16.42 6.19 7.52
N GLY A 180 -16.89 5.03 7.98
CA GLY A 180 -17.25 4.80 9.37
C GLY A 180 -16.04 4.93 10.31
N VAL A 181 -14.90 4.34 9.95
CA VAL A 181 -13.66 4.47 10.73
C VAL A 181 -13.17 5.91 10.76
N LEU A 182 -13.23 6.63 9.63
CA LEU A 182 -12.86 8.04 9.59
C LEU A 182 -13.76 8.87 10.50
N ALA A 183 -15.08 8.66 10.46
CA ALA A 183 -16.03 9.36 11.30
C ALA A 183 -15.79 9.08 12.78
N LEU A 184 -15.57 7.82 13.16
CA LEU A 184 -15.23 7.42 14.53
C LEU A 184 -13.91 8.05 14.99
N TYR A 185 -12.88 8.02 14.13
CA TYR A 185 -11.59 8.64 14.42
C TYR A 185 -11.75 10.16 14.67
N LEU A 186 -12.43 10.88 13.77
CA LEU A 186 -12.65 12.32 13.91
C LEU A 186 -13.48 12.63 15.16
N ALA A 187 -14.48 11.83 15.48
CA ALA A 187 -15.27 11.97 16.70
C ALA A 187 -14.43 11.74 17.97
N SER A 188 -13.54 10.74 17.96
CA SER A 188 -12.68 10.42 19.11
C SER A 188 -11.67 11.52 19.45
N VAL A 189 -11.26 12.30 18.46
CA VAL A 189 -10.35 13.45 18.65
C VAL A 189 -11.08 14.78 18.80
N GLY A 190 -12.41 14.77 18.87
CA GLY A 190 -13.22 16.00 19.01
C GLY A 190 -13.11 16.93 17.80
N ALA A 191 -12.97 16.39 16.60
CA ALA A 191 -12.79 17.18 15.39
C ALA A 191 -14.03 18.02 15.06
N PRO A 192 -13.86 19.24 14.51
CA PRO A 192 -15.00 20.09 14.14
C PRO A 192 -15.76 19.51 12.92
N PRO A 193 -17.07 19.84 12.76
CA PRO A 193 -17.94 19.28 11.71
C PRO A 193 -17.39 19.39 10.28
N ARG A 194 -16.66 20.46 9.97
CA ARG A 194 -16.04 20.67 8.66
C ARG A 194 -15.03 19.59 8.29
N LEU A 195 -14.32 18.95 9.26
CA LEU A 195 -13.40 17.86 8.98
C LEU A 195 -14.14 16.58 8.58
N PHE A 196 -15.36 16.37 9.11
CA PHE A 196 -16.22 15.29 8.63
C PHE A 196 -16.64 15.51 7.17
N LEU A 197 -16.98 16.76 6.80
CA LEU A 197 -17.30 17.09 5.40
C LEU A 197 -16.08 16.94 4.49
N ALA A 198 -14.92 17.44 4.91
CA ALA A 198 -13.67 17.30 4.16
C ALA A 198 -13.29 15.83 3.98
N GLY A 199 -13.42 15.02 5.03
CA GLY A 199 -13.17 13.58 4.98
C GLY A 199 -14.18 12.85 4.07
N ALA A 200 -15.47 13.17 4.18
CA ALA A 200 -16.50 12.63 3.29
C ALA A 200 -16.27 13.00 1.81
N ALA A 201 -15.80 14.21 1.55
CA ALA A 201 -15.42 14.61 0.19
C ALA A 201 -14.17 13.89 -0.32
N ALA A 202 -13.18 13.63 0.56
CA ALA A 202 -11.93 12.99 0.19
C ALA A 202 -12.06 11.46 0.00
N ILE A 203 -13.02 10.81 0.66
CA ILE A 203 -13.18 9.35 0.57
C ILE A 203 -13.63 8.90 -0.84
N ILE A 204 -14.36 9.76 -1.56
CA ILE A 204 -14.84 9.45 -2.91
C ILE A 204 -13.66 9.32 -3.90
N PRO A 205 -12.77 10.32 -4.07
CA PRO A 205 -11.61 10.17 -4.94
C PRO A 205 -10.62 9.11 -4.43
N ALA A 206 -10.53 8.86 -3.12
CA ALA A 206 -9.71 7.77 -2.59
C ALA A 206 -10.27 6.39 -3.00
N CYS A 207 -11.59 6.21 -2.94
CA CYS A 207 -12.25 5.00 -3.43
C CYS A 207 -12.10 4.85 -4.95
N ALA A 208 -12.14 5.94 -5.71
CA ALA A 208 -11.88 5.91 -7.15
C ALA A 208 -10.41 5.52 -7.43
N ALA A 209 -9.45 6.02 -6.66
CA ALA A 209 -8.04 5.64 -6.81
C ALA A 209 -7.82 4.14 -6.51
N GLU A 210 -8.48 3.60 -5.49
CA GLU A 210 -8.51 2.16 -5.20
C GLU A 210 -9.09 1.38 -6.39
N LEU A 211 -10.22 1.81 -6.94
CA LEU A 211 -10.89 1.14 -8.05
C LEU A 211 -10.05 1.16 -9.35
N PHE A 212 -9.33 2.25 -9.62
CA PHE A 212 -8.56 2.48 -10.83
C PHE A 212 -7.05 2.34 -10.65
N GLU A 213 -6.59 1.61 -9.62
CA GLU A 213 -5.18 1.35 -9.28
C GLU A 213 -4.33 0.95 -10.52
N LYS A 214 -4.84 0.05 -11.37
CA LYS A 214 -4.12 -0.44 -12.55
C LYS A 214 -3.92 0.65 -13.61
N GLN A 215 -4.89 1.52 -13.82
CA GLN A 215 -4.80 2.63 -14.78
C GLN A 215 -3.92 3.76 -14.27
N LEU A 216 -3.95 4.01 -12.97
CA LEU A 216 -3.11 5.02 -12.34
C LEU A 216 -1.65 4.59 -12.22
N HIS A 217 -1.36 3.27 -12.31
CA HIS A 217 -0.04 2.70 -12.08
C HIS A 217 0.56 3.07 -10.72
N ILE A 218 -0.30 3.36 -9.73
CA ILE A 218 0.07 3.73 -8.37
C ILE A 218 -0.63 2.74 -7.43
N ASP A 219 0.11 2.16 -6.51
CA ASP A 219 -0.42 1.22 -5.52
C ASP A 219 -1.47 1.91 -4.62
N ASP A 220 -2.58 1.23 -4.34
CA ASP A 220 -3.68 1.74 -3.52
C ASP A 220 -3.25 2.04 -2.07
N ASN A 221 -2.31 1.28 -1.52
CA ASN A 221 -1.74 1.55 -0.19
C ASN A 221 -0.98 2.89 -0.13
N PHE A 222 -0.59 3.44 -1.27
CA PHE A 222 0.04 4.75 -1.36
C PHE A 222 -0.95 5.87 -1.70
N SER A 223 -1.81 5.65 -2.71
CA SER A 223 -2.70 6.70 -3.22
C SER A 223 -3.81 7.07 -2.22
N ILE A 224 -4.43 6.07 -1.56
CA ILE A 224 -5.52 6.30 -0.62
C ILE A 224 -5.13 7.26 0.50
N PRO A 225 -4.05 7.00 1.29
CA PRO A 225 -3.72 7.88 2.42
C PRO A 225 -3.26 9.27 1.97
N VAL A 226 -2.64 9.40 0.80
CA VAL A 226 -2.26 10.72 0.27
C VAL A 226 -3.51 11.55 -0.03
N ILE A 227 -4.52 10.96 -0.67
CA ILE A 227 -5.78 11.66 -1.03
C ILE A 227 -6.57 12.04 0.23
N ILE A 228 -6.78 11.09 1.15
CA ILE A 228 -7.52 11.35 2.39
C ILE A 228 -6.80 12.39 3.24
N GLY A 229 -5.48 12.25 3.41
CA GLY A 229 -4.66 13.19 4.17
C GLY A 229 -4.70 14.60 3.60
N PHE A 230 -4.65 14.74 2.26
CA PHE A 230 -4.79 16.02 1.59
C PHE A 230 -6.15 16.66 1.85
N GLY A 231 -7.25 15.92 1.71
CA GLY A 231 -8.59 16.43 1.97
C GLY A 231 -8.77 16.90 3.41
N LEU A 232 -8.32 16.11 4.40
CA LEU A 232 -8.34 16.49 5.80
C LEU A 232 -7.45 17.72 6.09
N GLN A 233 -6.27 17.79 5.47
CA GLN A 233 -5.36 18.93 5.59
C GLN A 233 -5.98 20.22 5.05
N LEU A 234 -6.68 20.15 3.91
CA LEU A 234 -7.44 21.29 3.39
C LEU A 234 -8.52 21.74 4.40
N GLY A 235 -9.25 20.79 4.99
CA GLY A 235 -10.23 21.08 6.01
C GLY A 235 -9.62 21.72 7.28
N LEU A 236 -8.36 21.43 7.61
CA LEU A 236 -7.62 22.08 8.70
C LEU A 236 -7.19 23.51 8.32
N TRP A 237 -6.75 23.76 7.08
CA TRP A 237 -6.33 25.10 6.64
C TRP A 237 -7.48 26.10 6.61
N THR A 238 -8.67 25.66 6.20
CA THR A 238 -9.87 26.53 6.26
C THR A 238 -10.29 26.91 7.68
N GLN A 239 -9.59 26.39 8.70
CA GLN A 239 -9.79 26.78 10.10
C GLN A 239 -9.10 28.11 10.44
N ASN A 240 -8.00 28.39 9.76
CA ASN A 240 -7.09 29.50 10.07
C ASN A 240 -7.27 30.68 9.10
N ALA A 241 -8.19 30.56 8.15
CA ALA A 241 -8.62 31.60 7.24
C ALA A 241 -9.94 32.25 7.68
#